data_77bcb94c5a6a4dccc553c9bf4878bcab
#
_entry.id   77bcb94c5a6a4dccc553c9bf4878bcab
#
_cell.length_a   1.000
_cell.length_b   1.000
_cell.length_c   1.000
_cell.angle_alpha   90.00
_cell.angle_beta   90.00
_cell.angle_gamma   90.00
#
_symmetry.space_group_name_H-M   'P 1'
#
loop_
_entity.id
_entity.type
_entity.pdbx_description
1 polymer ?
#
loop_
_entity_poly.entity_id
_entity_poly.type
_entity_poly.pdbx_seq_one_letter_code
_entity_poly.pdbx_strand_id
1 'polypeptide(L)'
;MAFPTHIVAAAGYVFDKDGNLLMIKTPNRGWDCTGGQVEVGEDLEAAVLREITEESGITARVKCLCAVYSNVGQYVFYDGVTPVPTKVMFDFMCEYVSGECRTSEESTE
;
A
#
# COMPACT_ATOMS: atom_id res chain seq x y z
N MET A 1 1.03 30.68 -6.69
CA MET A 1 -0.16 29.92 -6.29
C MET A 1 0.26 28.60 -5.68
N ALA A 2 -0.26 28.28 -4.50
CA ALA A 2 0.01 26.99 -3.88
C ALA A 2 -1.06 25.97 -4.28
N PHE A 3 -0.64 24.76 -4.58
CA PHE A 3 -1.55 23.65 -4.85
C PHE A 3 -1.92 22.96 -3.54
N PRO A 4 -3.14 22.44 -3.42
CA PRO A 4 -3.48 21.59 -2.28
C PRO A 4 -2.54 20.40 -2.20
N THR A 5 -2.16 20.01 -0.99
CA THR A 5 -1.29 18.87 -0.78
C THR A 5 -2.11 17.67 -0.31
N HIS A 6 -2.00 16.59 -1.05
CA HIS A 6 -2.62 15.31 -0.70
C HIS A 6 -1.59 14.20 -0.79
N ILE A 7 -1.71 13.21 0.07
CA ILE A 7 -0.96 11.97 -0.06
C ILE A 7 -1.84 11.00 -0.82
N VAL A 8 -1.32 10.45 -1.91
CA VAL A 8 -2.01 9.40 -2.66
C VAL A 8 -1.37 8.08 -2.27
N ALA A 9 -2.18 7.12 -1.87
CA ALA A 9 -1.71 5.81 -1.47
C ALA A 9 -2.51 4.72 -2.17
N ALA A 10 -1.87 3.59 -2.43
CA ALA A 10 -2.49 2.43 -3.04
C ALA A 10 -2.22 1.20 -2.17
N ALA A 11 -3.25 0.41 -1.90
CA ALA A 11 -3.14 -0.85 -1.19
C ALA A 11 -3.50 -2.00 -2.11
N GLY A 12 -2.79 -3.12 -1.96
CA GLY A 12 -3.03 -4.32 -2.73
C GLY A 12 -3.46 -5.47 -1.84
N TYR A 13 -4.63 -6.01 -2.13
CA TYR A 13 -5.14 -7.22 -1.49
C TYR A 13 -4.83 -8.38 -2.43
N VAL A 14 -3.74 -9.12 -2.14
CA VAL A 14 -3.24 -10.17 -3.02
C VAL A 14 -3.76 -11.51 -2.56
N PHE A 15 -4.49 -12.19 -3.44
CA PHE A 15 -5.02 -13.52 -3.18
C PHE A 15 -4.33 -14.55 -4.06
N ASP A 16 -4.04 -15.72 -3.51
CA ASP A 16 -3.61 -16.85 -4.30
C ASP A 16 -4.83 -17.64 -4.82
N LYS A 17 -4.58 -18.70 -5.56
CA LYS A 17 -5.65 -19.52 -6.14
C LYS A 17 -6.48 -20.26 -5.10
N ASP A 18 -5.97 -20.41 -3.89
CA ASP A 18 -6.66 -21.09 -2.79
C ASP A 18 -7.42 -20.11 -1.89
N GLY A 19 -7.42 -18.83 -2.25
CA GLY A 19 -8.12 -17.79 -1.50
C GLY A 19 -7.34 -17.24 -0.31
N ASN A 20 -6.05 -17.55 -0.18
CA ASN A 20 -5.22 -17.01 0.89
C ASN A 20 -4.83 -15.57 0.59
N LEU A 21 -4.94 -14.71 1.58
CA LEU A 21 -4.60 -13.30 1.49
C LEU A 21 -3.16 -13.06 1.95
N LEU A 22 -2.38 -12.36 1.12
CA LEU A 22 -1.03 -11.95 1.49
C LEU A 22 -1.10 -10.85 2.56
N MET A 23 -0.42 -11.09 3.67
CA MET A 23 -0.27 -10.08 4.72
C MET A 23 1.19 -9.94 5.10
N ILE A 24 1.54 -8.75 5.53
CA ILE A 24 2.87 -8.43 6.03
C ILE A 24 2.75 -7.96 7.48
N LYS A 25 3.80 -8.19 8.24
CA LYS A 25 3.89 -7.68 9.60
C LYS A 25 4.85 -6.51 9.63
N THR A 26 4.37 -5.38 10.09
CA THR A 26 5.18 -4.16 10.18
C THR A 26 5.44 -3.79 11.63
N PRO A 27 6.56 -3.11 11.95
CA PRO A 27 6.89 -2.76 13.33
C PRO A 27 5.84 -1.86 13.99
N ASN A 28 5.17 -1.01 13.22
CA ASN A 28 4.28 0.01 13.76
C ASN A 28 2.80 -0.34 13.70
N ARG A 29 2.40 -1.23 12.80
CA ARG A 29 0.98 -1.51 12.53
C ARG A 29 0.58 -2.96 12.74
N GLY A 30 1.54 -3.85 13.05
CA GLY A 30 1.28 -5.27 13.12
C GLY A 30 1.02 -5.87 11.74
N TRP A 31 0.07 -6.79 11.64
CA TRP A 31 -0.29 -7.42 10.37
C TRP A 31 -1.16 -6.48 9.53
N ASP A 32 -0.80 -6.32 8.27
CA ASP A 32 -1.50 -5.44 7.34
C ASP A 32 -1.36 -5.96 5.92
N CYS A 33 -2.19 -5.45 5.03
CA CYS A 33 -2.05 -5.70 3.60
C CYS A 33 -0.91 -4.86 3.03
N THR A 34 -0.40 -5.28 1.87
CA THR A 34 0.67 -4.55 1.19
C THR A 34 0.14 -3.24 0.62
N GLY A 35 1.00 -2.25 0.59
CA GLY A 35 0.65 -0.94 0.01
C GLY A 35 1.56 0.16 0.49
N GLY A 36 1.39 1.33 -0.07
CA GLY A 36 2.17 2.51 0.29
C GLY A 36 1.83 3.71 -0.55
N GLN A 37 2.65 4.75 -0.42
CA GLN A 37 2.45 6.00 -1.14
C GLN A 37 2.75 5.83 -2.62
N VAL A 38 1.92 6.47 -3.45
CA VAL A 38 2.16 6.61 -4.88
C VAL A 38 3.08 7.81 -5.07
N GLU A 39 4.19 7.60 -5.76
CA GLU A 39 5.15 8.64 -6.02
C GLU A 39 4.71 9.54 -7.17
N VAL A 40 5.16 10.79 -7.15
CA VAL A 40 4.87 11.73 -8.23
C VAL A 40 5.41 11.17 -9.55
N GLY A 41 4.56 11.13 -10.56
CA GLY A 41 4.91 10.58 -11.86
C GLY A 41 4.68 9.09 -12.01
N GLU A 42 4.25 8.42 -10.94
CA GLU A 42 3.98 6.98 -10.95
C GLU A 42 2.48 6.74 -11.10
N ASP A 43 2.06 5.80 -11.96
CA ASP A 43 0.65 5.44 -12.02
C ASP A 43 0.25 4.54 -10.85
N LEU A 44 -1.05 4.46 -10.58
CA LEU A 44 -1.57 3.77 -9.41
C LEU A 44 -1.28 2.26 -9.43
N GLU A 45 -1.44 1.61 -10.56
CA GLU A 45 -1.20 0.17 -10.68
C GLU A 45 0.28 -0.16 -10.52
N ALA A 46 1.15 0.63 -11.17
CA ALA A 46 2.60 0.45 -11.02
C ALA A 46 3.02 0.63 -9.56
N ALA A 47 2.46 1.61 -8.87
CA ALA A 47 2.77 1.88 -7.47
C ALA A 47 2.41 0.69 -6.58
N VAL A 48 1.18 0.17 -6.70
CA VAL A 48 0.75 -0.93 -5.86
C VAL A 48 1.56 -2.19 -6.13
N LEU A 49 1.87 -2.49 -7.38
CA LEU A 49 2.68 -3.66 -7.72
C LEU A 49 4.12 -3.52 -7.21
N ARG A 50 4.69 -2.34 -7.29
CA ARG A 50 6.01 -2.05 -6.72
C ARG A 50 6.03 -2.29 -5.22
N GLU A 51 5.05 -1.73 -4.50
CA GLU A 51 4.96 -1.89 -3.05
C GLU A 51 4.78 -3.35 -2.63
N ILE A 52 3.96 -4.10 -3.35
CA ILE A 52 3.77 -5.53 -3.08
C ILE A 52 5.12 -6.26 -3.15
N THR A 53 5.89 -6.01 -4.21
CA THR A 53 7.18 -6.67 -4.40
C THR A 53 8.20 -6.22 -3.37
N GLU A 54 8.29 -4.93 -3.08
CA GLU A 54 9.23 -4.39 -2.10
C GLU A 54 8.96 -4.93 -0.70
N GLU A 55 7.70 -5.03 -0.30
CA GLU A 55 7.32 -5.42 1.05
C GLU A 55 7.30 -6.93 1.27
N SER A 56 7.02 -7.71 0.24
CA SER A 56 6.79 -9.15 0.40
C SER A 56 7.67 -10.06 -0.45
N GLY A 57 8.27 -9.54 -1.52
CA GLY A 57 8.98 -10.36 -2.50
C GLY A 57 8.06 -11.05 -3.50
N ILE A 58 6.77 -10.83 -3.42
CA ILE A 58 5.77 -11.45 -4.30
C ILE A 58 5.59 -10.60 -5.55
N THR A 59 5.45 -11.26 -6.70
CA THR A 59 4.99 -10.63 -7.93
C THR A 59 3.51 -10.90 -8.09
N ALA A 60 2.75 -9.84 -8.27
CA ALA A 60 1.30 -9.90 -8.38
C ALA A 60 0.83 -9.20 -9.65
N ARG A 61 -0.43 -9.37 -9.97
CA ARG A 61 -1.11 -8.71 -11.08
C ARG A 61 -2.38 -8.05 -10.53
N VAL A 62 -2.65 -6.83 -10.98
CA VAL A 62 -3.89 -6.15 -10.61
C VAL A 62 -5.07 -6.79 -11.33
N LYS A 63 -6.10 -7.12 -10.57
CA LYS A 63 -7.34 -7.68 -11.10
C LYS A 63 -8.40 -6.60 -11.28
N CYS A 64 -8.66 -5.82 -10.25
CA CYS A 64 -9.64 -4.73 -10.31
C CYS A 64 -9.42 -3.74 -9.18
N LEU A 65 -10.00 -2.56 -9.36
CA LEU A 65 -10.11 -1.55 -8.30
C LEU A 65 -11.30 -1.91 -7.42
N CYS A 66 -11.07 -1.99 -6.10
CA CYS A 66 -12.10 -2.36 -5.13
C CYS A 66 -12.74 -1.16 -4.46
N ALA A 67 -11.95 -0.16 -4.12
CA ALA A 67 -12.43 0.99 -3.34
C ALA A 67 -11.56 2.21 -3.57
N VAL A 68 -12.21 3.37 -3.50
CA VAL A 68 -11.56 4.67 -3.48
C VAL A 68 -12.19 5.46 -2.34
N TYR A 69 -11.36 6.00 -1.48
CA TYR A 69 -11.84 6.79 -0.34
C TYR A 69 -10.77 7.77 0.12
N SER A 70 -11.19 8.76 0.90
CA SER A 70 -10.25 9.67 1.52
C SER A 70 -10.24 9.47 3.03
N ASN A 71 -9.06 9.60 3.60
CA ASN A 71 -8.87 9.56 5.04
C ASN A 71 -8.68 10.99 5.52
N VAL A 72 -9.71 11.54 6.17
CA VAL A 72 -9.77 12.95 6.56
C VAL A 72 -9.53 13.19 8.05
N GLY A 73 -9.02 12.19 8.76
CA GLY A 73 -8.70 12.33 10.17
C GLY A 73 -7.58 13.36 10.38
N GLN A 74 -7.54 13.95 11.58
CA GLN A 74 -6.47 14.86 11.95
C GLN A 74 -5.36 14.07 12.62
N TYR A 75 -4.30 13.80 11.87
CA TYR A 75 -3.14 13.07 12.34
C TYR A 75 -1.90 13.94 12.27
N VAL A 76 -0.90 13.61 13.07
CA VAL A 76 0.44 14.21 12.98
C VAL A 76 1.44 13.11 12.64
N PHE A 77 2.56 13.50 12.04
CA PHE A 77 3.67 12.59 11.81
C PHE A 77 4.33 12.20 13.13
N TYR A 78 5.32 11.33 13.07
CA TYR A 78 6.02 10.82 14.25
C TYR A 78 6.69 11.90 15.09
N ASP A 79 6.92 13.09 14.53
CA ASP A 79 7.43 14.23 15.29
C ASP A 79 6.39 14.84 16.25
N GLY A 80 5.13 14.41 16.13
CA GLY A 80 4.04 14.88 16.97
C GLY A 80 3.56 16.29 16.64
N VAL A 81 4.08 16.92 15.60
CA VAL A 81 3.83 18.33 15.29
C VAL A 81 3.33 18.54 13.85
N THR A 82 3.99 17.89 12.87
CA THR A 82 3.68 18.11 11.45
C THR A 82 2.35 17.46 11.08
N PRO A 83 1.35 18.25 10.61
CA PRO A 83 0.08 17.65 10.19
C PRO A 83 0.27 16.71 9.00
N VAL A 84 -0.43 15.58 9.03
CA VAL A 84 -0.47 14.65 7.90
C VAL A 84 -1.52 15.17 6.92
N PRO A 85 -1.17 15.39 5.65
CA PRO A 85 -2.18 15.76 4.64
C PRO A 85 -3.26 14.70 4.48
N THR A 86 -4.41 15.11 3.97
CA THR A 86 -5.48 14.17 3.61
C THR A 86 -4.94 13.12 2.67
N LYS A 87 -5.22 11.86 2.96
CA LYS A 87 -4.84 10.74 2.10
C LYS A 87 -5.98 10.37 1.18
N VAL A 88 -5.68 10.23 -0.09
CA VAL A 88 -6.60 9.62 -1.07
C VAL A 88 -6.15 8.19 -1.27
N MET A 89 -7.03 7.24 -1.00
CA MET A 89 -6.70 5.83 -0.94
C MET A 89 -7.35 5.09 -2.09
N PHE A 90 -6.57 4.19 -2.71
CA PHE A 90 -7.03 3.30 -3.78
C PHE A 90 -6.72 1.87 -3.38
N ASP A 91 -7.76 1.05 -3.23
CA ASP A 91 -7.59 -0.36 -2.89
C ASP A 91 -7.81 -1.22 -4.12
N PHE A 92 -6.82 -2.05 -4.43
CA PHE A 92 -6.83 -2.95 -5.58
C PHE A 92 -6.92 -4.40 -5.13
N MET A 93 -7.73 -5.19 -5.82
CA MET A 93 -7.67 -6.63 -5.72
C MET A 93 -6.61 -7.14 -6.70
N CYS A 94 -5.69 -7.95 -6.21
CA CYS A 94 -4.57 -8.47 -6.98
C CYS A 94 -4.52 -9.99 -6.92
N GLU A 95 -3.87 -10.58 -7.92
CA GLU A 95 -3.67 -12.02 -7.98
C GLU A 95 -2.18 -12.32 -7.86
N TYR A 96 -1.86 -13.36 -7.08
CA TYR A 96 -0.50 -13.90 -7.01
C TYR A 96 -0.07 -14.45 -8.37
N VAL A 97 1.13 -14.08 -8.79
CA VAL A 97 1.75 -14.59 -10.02
C VAL A 97 2.93 -15.50 -9.69
N SER A 98 3.89 -14.99 -8.91
CA SER A 98 5.11 -15.74 -8.59
C SER A 98 5.81 -15.15 -7.39
N GLY A 99 6.86 -15.84 -6.95
CA GLY A 99 7.72 -15.38 -5.88
C GLY A 99 7.42 -16.04 -4.55
N GLU A 100 8.33 -15.84 -3.61
CA GLU A 100 8.21 -16.33 -2.24
C GLU A 100 8.26 -15.15 -1.28
N CYS A 101 7.50 -15.25 -0.19
CA CYS A 101 7.48 -14.21 0.83
C CYS A 101 8.87 -14.05 1.46
N ARG A 102 9.26 -12.79 1.63
CA ARG A 102 10.51 -12.43 2.31
C ARG A 102 10.30 -11.19 3.15
N THR A 103 11.17 -11.01 4.13
CA THR A 103 11.16 -9.79 4.93
C THR A 103 11.90 -8.66 4.22
N SER A 104 11.60 -7.44 4.60
CA SER A 104 12.26 -6.24 4.11
C SER A 104 12.46 -5.28 5.28
N GLU A 105 13.02 -4.11 5.01
CA GLU A 105 13.14 -3.07 6.04
C GLU A 105 11.78 -2.61 6.57
N GLU A 106 10.74 -2.70 5.75
CA GLU A 106 9.38 -2.28 6.10
C GLU A 106 8.53 -3.43 6.60
N SER A 107 8.95 -4.67 6.35
CA SER A 107 8.20 -5.87 6.69
C SER A 107 9.08 -6.82 7.49
N THR A 108 8.60 -7.29 8.64
CA THR A 108 9.35 -8.20 9.52
C THR A 108 8.96 -9.66 9.36
N GLU A 109 7.85 -9.95 8.70
CA GLU A 109 7.36 -11.32 8.45
C GLU A 109 6.54 -11.42 7.17
#